data_d1576bcfcd73068319e5656cfe7312df
#
_entry.id   d1576bcfcd73068319e5656cfe7312df
#
_cell.length_a   1.000
_cell.length_b   1.000
_cell.length_c   1.000
_cell.angle_alpha   90.00
_cell.angle_beta   90.00
_cell.angle_gamma   90.00
#
_symmetry.space_group_name_H-M   'P 1'
#
loop_
_entity.id
_entity.type
_entity.pdbx_description
1 polymer ?
#
loop_
_entity_poly.entity_id
_entity_poly.type
_entity_poly.pdbx_seq_one_letter_code
_entity_poly.pdbx_strand_id
1 'polypeptide(L)'
;MRSLLESIMVTHMHMQMMLLFGVGILIAPLFQYRLNIGLNTWNASGYPGMVLCLLIISYWMLPRTMDESLELWWVELFKFISLPFLAGMMFRDSWPKLNMLSQMMVMIFCTILFGILGYLYIFAETNLCNNYVTSDQLAVGWAFMFLTVTLILYMLLVL
;
A
#
# COMPACT_ATOMS: atom_id res chain seq x y z
N MET A 1 5.31 21.88 1.75
CA MET A 1 5.61 20.43 1.86
C MET A 1 4.84 19.57 0.86
N ARG A 2 3.53 19.82 0.66
CA ARG A 2 2.70 19.10 -0.31
C ARG A 2 3.33 19.11 -1.72
N SER A 3 3.67 20.28 -2.26
CA SER A 3 4.27 20.43 -3.59
C SER A 3 5.60 19.71 -3.78
N LEU A 4 6.39 19.50 -2.74
CA LEU A 4 7.66 18.79 -2.81
C LEU A 4 7.48 17.27 -2.85
N LEU A 5 6.50 16.73 -2.11
CA LEU A 5 6.23 15.29 -2.08
C LEU A 5 5.50 14.80 -3.34
N GLU A 6 4.78 15.69 -4.02
CA GLU A 6 3.99 15.40 -5.21
C GLU A 6 4.73 15.72 -6.52
N SER A 7 5.87 16.46 -6.47
CA SER A 7 6.64 16.85 -7.64
C SER A 7 7.41 15.69 -8.29
N ILE A 8 7.69 14.63 -7.53
CA ILE A 8 8.43 13.44 -7.99
C ILE A 8 7.54 12.22 -7.78
N MET A 9 7.26 11.46 -8.82
CA MET A 9 6.38 10.30 -8.80
C MET A 9 6.78 9.24 -7.76
N VAL A 10 8.09 8.96 -7.63
CA VAL A 10 8.61 8.01 -6.62
C VAL A 10 8.29 8.47 -5.20
N THR A 11 8.45 9.77 -4.92
CA THR A 11 8.19 10.34 -3.60
C THR A 11 6.70 10.25 -3.26
N HIS A 12 5.84 10.55 -4.22
CA HIS A 12 4.39 10.48 -4.05
C HIS A 12 3.90 9.03 -3.86
N MET A 13 4.28 8.11 -4.74
CA MET A 13 3.81 6.72 -4.71
C MET A 13 4.43 5.90 -3.57
N HIS A 14 5.74 5.99 -3.36
CA HIS A 14 6.41 5.15 -2.38
C HIS A 14 6.51 5.81 -1.02
N MET A 15 7.10 7.00 -0.93
CA MET A 15 7.36 7.61 0.38
C MET A 15 6.06 8.08 1.06
N GLN A 16 5.20 8.82 0.36
CA GLN A 16 3.98 9.35 0.97
C GLN A 16 3.01 8.24 1.38
N MET A 17 2.82 7.23 0.52
CA MET A 17 1.91 6.12 0.84
C MET A 17 2.45 5.23 1.95
N MET A 18 3.75 4.92 1.95
CA MET A 18 4.36 4.16 3.04
C MET A 18 4.28 4.91 4.37
N LEU A 19 4.47 6.25 4.36
CA LEU A 19 4.30 7.07 5.55
C LEU A 19 2.87 7.04 6.09
N LEU A 20 1.87 7.21 5.22
CA LEU A 20 0.46 7.16 5.62
C LEU A 20 0.07 5.78 6.17
N PHE A 21 0.53 4.71 5.52
CA PHE A 21 0.33 3.35 6.00
C PHE A 21 1.02 3.14 7.36
N GLY A 22 2.27 3.58 7.51
CA GLY A 22 3.03 3.53 8.76
C GLY A 22 2.37 4.32 9.88
N VAL A 23 1.86 5.52 9.61
CA VAL A 23 1.06 6.30 10.57
C VAL A 23 -0.14 5.50 11.05
N GLY A 24 -0.85 4.81 10.15
CA GLY A 24 -1.96 3.93 10.49
C GLY A 24 -1.57 2.82 11.47
N ILE A 25 -0.42 2.17 11.23
CA ILE A 25 0.12 1.15 12.14
C ILE A 25 0.44 1.75 13.52
N LEU A 26 1.00 2.95 13.57
CA LEU A 26 1.40 3.59 14.83
C LEU A 26 0.21 4.08 15.66
N ILE A 27 -0.84 4.61 15.01
CA ILE A 27 -2.03 5.10 15.71
C ILE A 27 -3.03 3.99 16.07
N ALA A 28 -2.90 2.80 15.47
CA ALA A 28 -3.81 1.67 15.70
C ALA A 28 -4.05 1.36 17.19
N PRO A 29 -3.04 1.34 18.09
CA PRO A 29 -3.28 1.03 19.50
C PRO A 29 -4.21 2.04 20.20
N LEU A 30 -4.15 3.32 19.79
CA LEU A 30 -4.99 4.38 20.38
C LEU A 30 -6.47 4.19 20.01
N PHE A 31 -6.73 3.77 18.78
CA PHE A 31 -8.09 3.53 18.28
C PHE A 31 -8.63 2.16 18.69
N GLN A 32 -7.79 1.13 18.72
CA GLN A 32 -8.18 -0.20 19.17
C GLN A 32 -8.74 -0.20 20.58
N TYR A 33 -8.18 0.59 21.49
CA TYR A 33 -8.69 0.71 22.85
C TYR A 33 -10.13 1.24 22.90
N ARG A 34 -10.53 2.14 21.99
CA ARG A 34 -11.88 2.71 21.94
C ARG A 34 -12.86 1.93 21.06
N LEU A 35 -12.38 1.28 20.00
CA LEU A 35 -13.20 0.56 19.02
C LEU A 35 -13.21 -0.97 19.24
N ASN A 36 -12.67 -1.43 20.36
CA ASN A 36 -12.36 -2.83 20.63
C ASN A 36 -13.57 -3.78 20.49
N ILE A 37 -14.75 -3.34 20.86
CA ILE A 37 -15.96 -4.18 20.84
C ILE A 37 -16.40 -4.50 19.39
N GLY A 38 -16.41 -3.51 18.50
CA GLY A 38 -16.86 -3.70 17.12
C GLY A 38 -15.82 -4.40 16.24
N LEU A 39 -14.55 -4.00 16.36
CA LEU A 39 -13.46 -4.57 15.57
C LEU A 39 -13.17 -6.04 15.95
N ASN A 40 -13.22 -6.39 17.22
CA ASN A 40 -13.00 -7.77 17.66
C ASN A 40 -14.08 -8.72 17.18
N THR A 41 -15.33 -8.27 17.05
CA THR A 41 -16.41 -9.10 16.54
C THR A 41 -16.28 -9.31 15.02
N TRP A 42 -16.03 -8.23 14.27
CA TRP A 42 -15.94 -8.27 12.82
C TRP A 42 -14.63 -8.89 12.32
N ASN A 43 -13.49 -8.57 12.95
CA ASN A 43 -12.15 -9.02 12.57
C ASN A 43 -11.56 -10.04 13.57
N ALA A 44 -12.40 -10.92 14.11
CA ALA A 44 -11.97 -11.92 15.09
C ALA A 44 -10.89 -12.86 14.55
N SER A 45 -11.01 -13.28 13.30
CA SER A 45 -10.07 -14.18 12.62
C SER A 45 -8.89 -13.47 11.94
N GLY A 46 -8.92 -12.14 11.83
CA GLY A 46 -7.92 -11.35 11.10
C GLY A 46 -8.08 -11.34 9.57
N TYR A 47 -8.86 -12.26 8.98
CA TYR A 47 -9.03 -12.33 7.52
C TYR A 47 -9.77 -11.13 6.93
N PRO A 48 -10.94 -10.69 7.46
CA PRO A 48 -11.67 -9.57 6.86
C PRO A 48 -10.85 -8.28 6.84
N GLY A 49 -10.16 -7.97 7.93
CA GLY A 49 -9.30 -6.79 8.00
C GLY A 49 -8.09 -6.86 7.07
N MET A 50 -7.49 -8.04 6.90
CA MET A 50 -6.38 -8.25 5.97
C MET A 50 -6.83 -8.11 4.52
N VAL A 51 -7.98 -8.70 4.14
CA VAL A 51 -8.56 -8.54 2.79
C VAL A 51 -8.85 -7.07 2.50
N LEU A 52 -9.46 -6.35 3.43
CA LEU A 52 -9.70 -4.91 3.29
C LEU A 52 -8.39 -4.13 3.08
N CYS A 53 -7.36 -4.43 3.88
CA CYS A 53 -6.04 -3.84 3.75
C CYS A 53 -5.46 -4.06 2.35
N LEU A 54 -5.46 -5.30 1.85
CA LEU A 54 -4.94 -5.64 0.52
C LEU A 54 -5.73 -4.96 -0.60
N LEU A 55 -7.06 -4.87 -0.49
CA LEU A 55 -7.89 -4.16 -1.46
C LEU A 55 -7.54 -2.66 -1.52
N ILE A 56 -7.38 -2.01 -0.37
CA ILE A 56 -7.03 -0.58 -0.31
C ILE A 56 -5.62 -0.35 -0.87
N ILE A 57 -4.64 -1.18 -0.52
CA ILE A 57 -3.29 -1.08 -1.08
C ILE A 57 -3.32 -1.28 -2.60
N SER A 58 -3.99 -2.33 -3.08
CA SER A 58 -4.10 -2.61 -4.52
C SER A 58 -4.77 -1.47 -5.28
N TYR A 59 -5.83 -0.88 -4.72
CA TYR A 59 -6.53 0.26 -5.30
C TYR A 59 -5.59 1.47 -5.47
N TRP A 60 -4.83 1.82 -4.42
CA TRP A 60 -3.91 2.97 -4.47
C TRP A 60 -2.65 2.73 -5.28
N MET A 61 -2.32 1.49 -5.63
CA MET A 61 -1.20 1.17 -6.52
C MET A 61 -1.56 1.28 -8.02
N LEU A 62 -2.84 1.49 -8.37
CA LEU A 62 -3.25 1.69 -9.76
C LEU A 62 -2.80 3.08 -10.26
N PRO A 63 -2.19 3.16 -11.46
CA PRO A 63 -1.71 4.45 -12.02
C PRO A 63 -2.81 5.50 -12.12
N ARG A 64 -4.01 5.10 -12.53
CA ARG A 64 -5.16 5.99 -12.70
C ARG A 64 -5.61 6.66 -11.40
N THR A 65 -5.70 5.90 -10.30
CA THR A 65 -6.10 6.45 -9.00
C THR A 65 -5.09 7.45 -8.46
N MET A 66 -3.82 7.28 -8.83
CA MET A 66 -2.77 8.23 -8.49
C MET A 66 -2.92 9.55 -9.23
N ASP A 67 -3.20 9.52 -10.53
CA ASP A 67 -3.48 10.73 -11.30
C ASP A 67 -4.72 11.46 -10.78
N GLU A 68 -5.81 10.74 -10.55
CA GLU A 68 -7.05 11.30 -9.98
C GLU A 68 -6.83 11.93 -8.59
N SER A 69 -5.90 11.40 -7.78
CA SER A 69 -5.58 11.96 -6.46
C SER A 69 -4.87 13.31 -6.52
N LEU A 70 -4.26 13.66 -7.66
CA LEU A 70 -3.63 14.96 -7.90
C LEU A 70 -4.62 16.00 -8.42
N GLU A 71 -5.63 15.56 -9.16
CA GLU A 71 -6.62 16.43 -9.81
C GLU A 71 -7.84 16.71 -8.91
N LEU A 72 -8.29 15.68 -8.16
CA LEU A 72 -9.53 15.73 -7.40
C LEU A 72 -9.26 15.72 -5.89
N TRP A 73 -9.58 16.79 -5.20
CA TRP A 73 -9.35 16.94 -3.76
C TRP A 73 -10.08 15.88 -2.89
N TRP A 74 -11.24 15.37 -3.31
CA TRP A 74 -11.93 14.30 -2.56
C TRP A 74 -11.18 12.97 -2.64
N VAL A 75 -10.57 12.67 -3.79
CA VAL A 75 -9.74 11.46 -3.98
C VAL A 75 -8.50 11.56 -3.10
N GLU A 76 -7.91 12.76 -3.03
CA GLU A 76 -6.80 13.02 -2.11
C GLU A 76 -7.22 12.85 -0.64
N LEU A 77 -8.36 13.42 -0.25
CA LEU A 77 -8.90 13.26 1.12
C LEU A 77 -9.15 11.77 1.44
N PHE A 78 -9.73 11.04 0.48
CA PHE A 78 -9.94 9.59 0.64
C PHE A 78 -8.62 8.83 0.82
N LYS A 79 -7.54 9.24 0.14
CA LYS A 79 -6.19 8.70 0.33
C LYS A 79 -5.71 8.87 1.78
N PHE A 80 -5.81 10.09 2.30
CA PHE A 80 -5.38 10.40 3.67
C PHE A 80 -6.20 9.71 4.77
N ILE A 81 -7.41 9.27 4.46
CA ILE A 81 -8.27 8.52 5.40
C ILE A 81 -8.08 7.02 5.20
N SER A 82 -8.16 6.52 3.97
CA SER A 82 -8.18 5.08 3.69
C SER A 82 -6.85 4.39 3.99
N LEU A 83 -5.73 5.00 3.64
CA LEU A 83 -4.42 4.38 3.88
C LEU A 83 -4.10 4.21 5.37
N PRO A 84 -4.23 5.21 6.26
CA PRO A 84 -3.95 4.97 7.66
C PRO A 84 -5.04 4.13 8.35
N PHE A 85 -6.34 4.40 8.12
CA PHE A 85 -7.41 3.76 8.89
C PHE A 85 -7.83 2.40 8.32
N LEU A 86 -8.03 2.29 7.00
CA LEU A 86 -8.51 1.04 6.37
C LEU A 86 -7.37 0.10 5.97
N ALA A 87 -6.16 0.59 5.73
CA ALA A 87 -5.02 -0.27 5.45
C ALA A 87 -4.10 -0.43 6.66
N GLY A 88 -3.44 0.62 7.14
CA GLY A 88 -2.43 0.52 8.20
C GLY A 88 -2.97 -0.01 9.53
N MET A 89 -4.10 0.50 10.00
CA MET A 89 -4.71 0.06 11.25
C MET A 89 -5.25 -1.37 11.13
N MET A 90 -5.90 -1.72 10.01
CA MET A 90 -6.40 -3.08 9.77
C MET A 90 -5.27 -4.09 9.62
N PHE A 91 -4.16 -3.73 8.97
CA PHE A 91 -2.97 -4.56 8.90
C PHE A 91 -2.46 -4.92 10.28
N ARG A 92 -2.26 -3.90 11.16
CA ARG A 92 -1.76 -4.14 12.52
C ARG A 92 -2.68 -5.01 13.35
N ASP A 93 -4.00 -4.83 13.23
CA ASP A 93 -4.98 -5.66 13.96
C ASP A 93 -5.05 -7.09 13.43
N SER A 94 -4.93 -7.26 12.11
CA SER A 94 -5.11 -8.56 11.44
C SER A 94 -3.87 -9.43 11.48
N TRP A 95 -2.68 -8.85 11.26
CA TRP A 95 -1.43 -9.59 11.09
C TRP A 95 -1.13 -10.60 12.20
N PRO A 96 -1.22 -10.26 13.51
CA PRO A 96 -0.95 -11.21 14.59
C PRO A 96 -2.04 -12.30 14.76
N LYS A 97 -3.22 -12.12 14.16
CA LYS A 97 -4.32 -13.08 14.21
C LYS A 97 -4.24 -14.13 13.10
N LEU A 98 -3.47 -13.85 12.04
CA LEU A 98 -3.28 -14.78 10.93
C LEU A 98 -2.31 -15.90 11.28
N ASN A 99 -2.61 -17.11 10.80
CA ASN A 99 -1.68 -18.23 10.88
C ASN A 99 -0.50 -18.04 9.88
N MET A 100 0.59 -18.79 10.07
CA MET A 100 1.79 -18.70 9.24
C MET A 100 1.50 -18.87 7.75
N LEU A 101 0.65 -19.82 7.37
CA LEU A 101 0.29 -20.06 5.98
C LEU A 101 -0.39 -18.84 5.35
N SER A 102 -1.32 -18.20 6.08
CA SER A 102 -2.01 -17.00 5.60
C SER A 102 -1.08 -15.79 5.50
N GLN A 103 -0.14 -15.64 6.42
CA GLN A 103 0.90 -14.62 6.33
C GLN A 103 1.77 -14.83 5.09
N MET A 104 2.17 -16.08 4.80
CA MET A 104 2.88 -16.41 3.56
C MET A 104 2.07 -16.07 2.31
N MET A 105 0.77 -16.38 2.29
CA MET A 105 -0.10 -16.05 1.15
C MET A 105 -0.20 -14.52 0.93
N VAL A 106 -0.29 -13.74 1.99
CA VAL A 106 -0.26 -12.26 1.91
C VAL A 106 1.06 -11.77 1.32
N MET A 107 2.19 -12.32 1.78
CA MET A 107 3.52 -11.97 1.26
C MET A 107 3.66 -12.32 -0.23
N ILE A 108 3.22 -13.53 -0.63
CA ILE A 108 3.21 -13.96 -2.04
C ILE A 108 2.37 -13.00 -2.88
N PHE A 109 1.16 -12.67 -2.41
CA PHE A 109 0.28 -11.72 -3.08
C PHE A 109 0.96 -10.36 -3.30
N CYS A 110 1.56 -9.78 -2.26
CA CYS A 110 2.28 -8.51 -2.36
C CYS A 110 3.48 -8.62 -3.31
N THR A 111 4.22 -9.72 -3.28
CA THR A 111 5.35 -9.96 -4.19
C THR A 111 4.91 -10.00 -5.65
N ILE A 112 3.82 -10.72 -5.95
CA ILE A 112 3.25 -10.79 -7.30
C ILE A 112 2.74 -9.39 -7.73
N LEU A 113 2.00 -8.71 -6.86
CA LEU A 113 1.45 -7.38 -7.14
C LEU A 113 2.58 -6.38 -7.48
N PHE A 114 3.61 -6.28 -6.65
CA PHE A 114 4.72 -5.36 -6.88
C PHE A 114 5.55 -5.77 -8.10
N GLY A 115 5.73 -7.07 -8.35
CA GLY A 115 6.41 -7.56 -9.55
C GLY A 115 5.67 -7.19 -10.83
N ILE A 116 4.35 -7.38 -10.87
CA ILE A 116 3.51 -6.99 -12.02
C ILE A 116 3.56 -5.47 -12.24
N LEU A 117 3.43 -4.68 -11.16
CA LEU A 117 3.51 -3.22 -11.25
C LEU A 117 4.89 -2.77 -11.72
N GLY A 118 5.96 -3.33 -11.15
CA GLY A 118 7.32 -3.02 -11.58
C GLY A 118 7.54 -3.30 -13.06
N TYR A 119 7.11 -4.47 -13.53
CA TYR A 119 7.16 -4.83 -14.94
C TYR A 119 6.38 -3.84 -15.81
N LEU A 120 5.13 -3.54 -15.41
CA LEU A 120 4.25 -2.65 -16.14
C LEU A 120 4.84 -1.23 -16.26
N TYR A 121 5.38 -0.67 -15.17
CA TYR A 121 5.98 0.66 -15.19
C TYR A 121 7.30 0.74 -15.99
N ILE A 122 8.07 -0.35 -16.07
CA ILE A 122 9.34 -0.38 -16.83
C ILE A 122 9.08 -0.55 -18.33
N PHE A 123 8.16 -1.44 -18.72
CA PHE A 123 7.97 -1.86 -20.10
C PHE A 123 6.78 -1.24 -20.81
N ALA A 124 6.03 -0.34 -20.17
CA ALA A 124 4.95 0.37 -20.85
C ALA A 124 5.52 1.32 -21.91
N GLU A 125 5.07 1.18 -23.14
CA GLU A 125 5.46 2.04 -24.30
C GLU A 125 4.87 3.45 -24.18
N THR A 126 3.81 3.63 -23.40
CA THR A 126 3.12 4.90 -23.18
C THR A 126 3.23 5.34 -21.72
N ASN A 127 3.15 6.65 -21.49
CA ASN A 127 3.05 7.16 -20.12
C ASN A 127 1.78 6.65 -19.46
N LEU A 128 1.93 5.91 -18.36
CA LEU A 128 0.81 5.38 -17.58
C LEU A 128 0.14 6.44 -16.71
N CYS A 129 0.88 7.50 -16.38
CA CYS A 129 0.41 8.65 -15.63
C CYS A 129 0.57 9.91 -16.46
N ASN A 130 -0.51 10.68 -16.64
CA ASN A 130 -0.50 11.89 -17.46
C ASN A 130 0.29 13.04 -16.83
N ASN A 131 0.44 13.03 -15.51
CA ASN A 131 1.03 14.13 -14.73
C ASN A 131 2.55 13.99 -14.51
N TYR A 132 3.17 12.89 -14.95
CA TYR A 132 4.59 12.62 -14.71
C TYR A 132 5.36 12.30 -15.97
N VAL A 133 6.68 12.55 -15.93
CA VAL A 133 7.61 12.30 -17.03
C VAL A 133 7.98 10.83 -17.08
N THR A 134 8.33 10.32 -18.28
CA THR A 134 8.71 8.91 -18.52
C THR A 134 9.89 8.45 -17.64
N SER A 135 10.83 9.34 -17.32
CA SER A 135 11.95 9.05 -16.41
C SER A 135 11.49 8.71 -14.99
N ASP A 136 10.45 9.43 -14.51
CA ASP A 136 9.89 9.20 -13.18
C ASP A 136 9.11 7.89 -13.12
N GLN A 137 8.40 7.56 -14.20
CA GLN A 137 7.73 6.28 -14.36
C GLN A 137 8.73 5.11 -14.25
N LEU A 138 9.86 5.20 -14.94
CA LEU A 138 10.90 4.18 -14.90
C LEU A 138 11.50 4.03 -13.50
N ALA A 139 11.73 5.13 -12.79
CA ALA A 139 12.23 5.11 -11.43
C ALA A 139 11.25 4.42 -10.45
N VAL A 140 9.95 4.64 -10.60
CA VAL A 140 8.89 3.94 -9.86
C VAL A 140 8.90 2.44 -10.15
N GLY A 141 9.03 2.06 -11.41
CA GLY A 141 9.13 0.65 -11.82
C GLY A 141 10.30 -0.07 -11.15
N TRP A 142 11.49 0.54 -11.15
CA TRP A 142 12.65 -0.01 -10.45
C TRP A 142 12.47 -0.08 -8.94
N ALA A 143 11.80 0.90 -8.33
CA ALA A 143 11.48 0.87 -6.89
C ALA A 143 10.55 -0.31 -6.55
N PHE A 144 9.54 -0.60 -7.37
CA PHE A 144 8.68 -1.80 -7.20
C PHE A 144 9.46 -3.10 -7.38
N MET A 145 10.36 -3.17 -8.36
CA MET A 145 11.23 -4.35 -8.54
C MET A 145 12.14 -4.58 -7.34
N PHE A 146 12.69 -3.51 -6.76
CA PHE A 146 13.49 -3.59 -5.54
C PHE A 146 12.66 -4.12 -4.36
N LEU A 147 11.44 -3.64 -4.17
CA LEU A 147 10.52 -4.15 -3.14
C LEU A 147 10.19 -5.63 -3.36
N THR A 148 9.96 -6.04 -4.60
CA THR A 148 9.70 -7.44 -4.97
C THR A 148 10.88 -8.34 -4.56
N VAL A 149 12.10 -7.96 -4.93
CA VAL A 149 13.31 -8.72 -4.56
C VAL A 149 13.49 -8.77 -3.05
N THR A 150 13.26 -7.65 -2.36
CA THR A 150 13.36 -7.58 -0.89
C THR A 150 12.36 -8.53 -0.22
N LEU A 151 11.11 -8.59 -0.69
CA LEU A 151 10.11 -9.53 -0.17
C LEU A 151 10.48 -10.99 -0.43
N ILE A 152 11.02 -11.32 -1.61
CA ILE A 152 11.49 -12.66 -1.93
C ILE A 152 12.63 -13.06 -0.99
N LEU A 153 13.62 -12.19 -0.81
CA LEU A 153 14.74 -12.46 0.11
C LEU A 153 14.25 -12.62 1.56
N TYR A 154 13.33 -11.77 1.99
CA TYR A 154 12.73 -11.91 3.32
C TYR A 154 12.04 -13.26 3.50
N MET A 155 11.24 -13.70 2.51
CA MET A 155 10.57 -15.00 2.55
C MET A 155 11.58 -16.17 2.60
N LEU A 156 12.68 -16.09 1.86
CA LEU A 156 13.71 -17.13 1.85
C LEU A 156 14.55 -17.20 3.13
N LEU A 157 14.68 -16.08 3.87
CA LEU A 157 15.53 -16.01 5.05
C LEU A 157 14.76 -16.20 6.37
N VAL A 158 13.47 -15.91 6.39
CA VAL A 158 12.66 -15.83 7.62
C VAL A 158 11.57 -16.90 7.69
N LEU A 159 11.11 -17.37 6.54
CA LEU A 159 10.09 -18.42 6.42
C LEU A 159 10.67 -19.74 5.96
#